data_63e4aaca591150ef4758bf5a12d21c97
#
_entry.id   63e4aaca591150ef4758bf5a12d21c97
#
_cell.length_a   1.000
_cell.length_b   1.000
_cell.length_c   1.000
_cell.angle_alpha   90.00
_cell.angle_beta   90.00
_cell.angle_gamma   90.00
#
_symmetry.space_group_name_H-M   'P 1'
#
loop_
_entity.id
_entity.type
_entity.pdbx_description
1 polymer ?
#
loop_
_entity_poly.entity_id
_entity_poly.type
_entity_poly.pdbx_seq_one_letter_code
_entity_poly.pdbx_strand_id
1 'polypeptide(L)'
;MSTIASLPLFHQIEGQQVLVLGDGPAAEPKRRLVERAGGVIVDDLARAVDEGVRLAFIAYDDARACEVAAINARCAGMLVNVVDRPELCDFTTPSILDRDPLLIAIGTGGASAGLAKHVRLRLERVLPATLGALAKALEAARPALRERFPDGADRRRAVDAALREGGALDPFNPASFENVEAWLAGTATAQPGAVFDITLASADPEDLTLRQARLLGEADVLLLDGDVPSAILARARADAARLTWDPTDTPEMGDASTPGLTLILRWRPATGDPEP
;
A
#
# COMPACT_ATOMS: atom_id res chain seq x y z
N MET A 1 6.37 -13.66 -14.71
CA MET A 1 5.86 -13.09 -13.43
C MET A 1 6.86 -13.46 -12.36
N SER A 2 7.39 -12.49 -11.61
CA SER A 2 8.22 -12.76 -10.43
C SER A 2 7.33 -13.36 -9.34
N THR A 3 7.78 -14.47 -8.73
CA THR A 3 7.10 -15.07 -7.58
C THR A 3 7.49 -14.31 -6.31
N ILE A 4 6.51 -14.00 -5.43
CA ILE A 4 6.79 -13.47 -4.09
C ILE A 4 7.04 -14.64 -3.13
N ALA A 5 8.01 -14.48 -2.23
CA ALA A 5 8.42 -15.54 -1.30
C ALA A 5 7.39 -15.83 -0.19
N SER A 6 6.50 -14.88 0.11
CA SER A 6 5.50 -15.01 1.17
C SER A 6 4.24 -14.25 0.78
N LEU A 7 3.08 -14.73 1.23
CA LEU A 7 1.82 -14.02 1.12
C LEU A 7 1.70 -13.00 2.27
N PRO A 8 1.68 -11.68 1.99
CA PRO A 8 1.49 -10.67 3.03
C PRO A 8 0.03 -10.61 3.47
N LEU A 9 -0.20 -10.82 4.77
CA LEU A 9 -1.54 -10.75 5.39
C LEU A 9 -1.49 -9.91 6.65
N PHE A 10 -2.57 -9.17 6.92
CA PHE A 10 -2.86 -8.57 8.21
C PHE A 10 -3.87 -9.46 8.95
N HIS A 11 -3.40 -10.15 9.99
CA HIS A 11 -4.23 -11.05 10.79
C HIS A 11 -4.88 -10.29 11.94
N GLN A 12 -6.21 -10.28 11.99
CA GLN A 12 -6.97 -9.64 13.06
C GLN A 12 -7.09 -10.59 14.24
N ILE A 13 -6.53 -10.18 15.39
CA ILE A 13 -6.51 -10.98 16.62
C ILE A 13 -7.16 -10.28 17.82
N GLU A 14 -7.81 -9.14 17.61
CA GLU A 14 -8.51 -8.43 18.68
C GLU A 14 -9.52 -9.34 19.38
N GLY A 15 -9.38 -9.49 20.70
CA GLY A 15 -10.18 -10.39 21.51
C GLY A 15 -9.95 -11.89 21.30
N GLN A 16 -9.06 -12.28 20.36
CA GLN A 16 -8.75 -13.69 20.12
C GLN A 16 -7.58 -14.15 21.00
N GLN A 17 -7.64 -15.42 21.36
CA GLN A 17 -6.55 -16.05 22.11
C GLN A 17 -5.39 -16.39 21.18
N VAL A 18 -4.17 -16.14 21.67
CA VAL A 18 -2.90 -16.45 21.00
C VAL A 18 -1.99 -17.17 21.97
N LEU A 19 -1.48 -18.31 21.57
CA LEU A 19 -0.53 -19.08 22.38
C LEU A 19 0.86 -18.41 22.34
N VAL A 20 1.45 -18.14 23.50
CA VAL A 20 2.82 -17.64 23.61
C VAL A 20 3.57 -18.47 24.65
N LEU A 21 4.40 -19.39 24.18
CA LEU A 21 5.19 -20.29 25.01
C LEU A 21 6.59 -19.73 25.25
N GLY A 22 7.07 -19.82 26.49
CA GLY A 22 8.37 -19.33 26.94
C GLY A 22 8.26 -18.11 27.84
N ASP A 23 9.20 -18.00 28.82
CA ASP A 23 9.21 -16.96 29.86
C ASP A 23 10.43 -16.02 29.78
N GLY A 24 11.31 -16.26 28.79
CA GLY A 24 12.55 -15.52 28.64
C GLY A 24 12.42 -14.22 27.82
N PRO A 25 13.53 -13.48 27.68
CA PRO A 25 13.58 -12.23 26.92
C PRO A 25 13.18 -12.40 25.45
N ALA A 26 13.23 -13.61 24.91
CA ALA A 26 12.81 -13.92 23.54
C ALA A 26 11.27 -13.94 23.38
N ALA A 27 10.53 -14.32 24.42
CA ALA A 27 9.06 -14.35 24.43
C ALA A 27 8.43 -12.96 24.59
N GLU A 28 9.06 -12.08 25.36
CA GLU A 28 8.55 -10.78 25.72
C GLU A 28 8.17 -9.87 24.53
N PRO A 29 8.97 -9.77 23.44
CA PRO A 29 8.58 -9.03 22.26
C PRO A 29 7.31 -9.59 21.57
N LYS A 30 7.10 -10.91 21.66
CA LYS A 30 5.91 -11.56 21.09
C LYS A 30 4.68 -11.31 21.93
N ARG A 31 4.80 -11.35 23.28
CA ARG A 31 3.72 -10.97 24.19
C ARG A 31 3.26 -9.55 23.92
N ARG A 32 4.17 -8.58 23.89
CA ARG A 32 3.85 -7.18 23.57
C ARG A 32 3.22 -6.99 22.20
N LEU A 33 3.65 -7.77 21.20
CA LEU A 33 3.07 -7.70 19.87
C LEU A 33 1.60 -8.15 19.86
N VAL A 34 1.32 -9.27 20.55
CA VAL A 34 -0.05 -9.82 20.70
C VAL A 34 -0.94 -8.84 21.45
N GLU A 35 -0.47 -8.32 22.59
CA GLU A 35 -1.21 -7.35 23.42
C GLU A 35 -1.52 -6.06 22.66
N ARG A 36 -0.53 -5.50 21.94
CA ARG A 36 -0.72 -4.32 21.09
C ARG A 36 -1.75 -4.53 19.99
N ALA A 37 -1.90 -5.75 19.50
CA ALA A 37 -2.88 -6.11 18.50
C ALA A 37 -4.24 -6.53 19.11
N GLY A 38 -4.42 -6.34 20.43
CA GLY A 38 -5.67 -6.64 21.14
C GLY A 38 -5.90 -8.13 21.41
N GLY A 39 -4.89 -8.99 21.20
CA GLY A 39 -4.98 -10.42 21.45
C GLY A 39 -4.88 -10.76 22.95
N VAL A 40 -5.45 -11.90 23.35
CA VAL A 40 -5.39 -12.45 24.70
C VAL A 40 -4.36 -13.57 24.74
N ILE A 41 -3.36 -13.44 25.61
CA ILE A 41 -2.29 -14.43 25.71
C ILE A 41 -2.77 -15.66 26.48
N VAL A 42 -2.47 -16.85 25.92
CA VAL A 42 -2.52 -18.16 26.57
C VAL A 42 -1.08 -18.70 26.60
N ASP A 43 -0.65 -19.19 27.75
CA ASP A 43 0.72 -19.69 27.97
C ASP A 43 0.79 -21.21 28.22
N ASP A 44 -0.34 -21.89 28.12
CA ASP A 44 -0.48 -23.34 28.25
C ASP A 44 -0.97 -23.95 26.95
N LEU A 45 -0.20 -24.92 26.43
CA LEU A 45 -0.49 -25.57 25.14
C LEU A 45 -1.76 -26.43 25.22
N ALA A 46 -1.97 -27.16 26.32
CA ALA A 46 -3.16 -28.02 26.44
C ALA A 46 -4.43 -27.17 26.46
N ARG A 47 -4.41 -26.11 27.24
CA ARG A 47 -5.50 -25.13 27.26
C ARG A 47 -5.73 -24.48 25.89
N ALA A 48 -4.67 -24.10 25.17
CA ALA A 48 -4.77 -23.52 23.84
C ALA A 48 -5.42 -24.49 22.83
N VAL A 49 -5.13 -25.78 22.94
CA VAL A 49 -5.76 -26.83 22.12
C VAL A 49 -7.24 -26.95 22.42
N ASP A 50 -7.61 -27.04 23.71
CA ASP A 50 -8.99 -27.17 24.16
C ASP A 50 -9.85 -25.95 23.76
N GLU A 51 -9.27 -24.75 23.79
CA GLU A 51 -9.93 -23.48 23.44
C GLU A 51 -9.87 -23.15 21.93
N GLY A 52 -9.24 -24.02 21.11
CA GLY A 52 -9.21 -23.88 19.66
C GLY A 52 -8.36 -22.70 19.15
N VAL A 53 -7.29 -22.35 19.86
CA VAL A 53 -6.34 -21.30 19.48
C VAL A 53 -5.71 -21.62 18.12
N ARG A 54 -5.52 -20.60 17.28
CA ARG A 54 -5.05 -20.78 15.89
C ARG A 54 -3.67 -20.21 15.60
N LEU A 55 -3.13 -19.41 16.51
CA LEU A 55 -1.84 -18.74 16.33
C LEU A 55 -0.94 -19.04 17.54
N ALA A 56 0.29 -19.46 17.28
CA ALA A 56 1.25 -19.81 18.31
C ALA A 56 2.61 -19.13 18.08
N PHE A 57 3.15 -18.53 19.14
CA PHE A 57 4.53 -18.10 19.25
C PHE A 57 5.25 -18.98 20.25
N ILE A 58 6.41 -19.50 19.86
CA ILE A 58 7.22 -20.42 20.68
C ILE A 58 8.61 -19.80 20.84
N ALA A 59 9.02 -19.59 22.06
CA ALA A 59 10.26 -18.91 22.43
C ALA A 59 10.97 -19.59 23.60
N TYR A 60 11.13 -20.92 23.51
CA TYR A 60 11.96 -21.66 24.45
C TYR A 60 13.45 -21.54 24.10
N ASP A 61 14.32 -21.58 25.12
CA ASP A 61 15.76 -21.61 24.89
C ASP A 61 16.23 -22.98 24.34
N ASP A 62 15.57 -24.06 24.77
CA ASP A 62 15.89 -25.42 24.32
C ASP A 62 15.34 -25.72 22.93
N ALA A 63 16.22 -26.17 22.02
CA ALA A 63 15.91 -26.46 20.64
C ALA A 63 14.84 -27.56 20.48
N ARG A 64 14.99 -28.63 21.27
CA ARG A 64 14.11 -29.78 21.20
C ARG A 64 12.73 -29.47 21.77
N ALA A 65 12.67 -28.64 22.82
CA ALA A 65 11.39 -28.12 23.33
C ALA A 65 10.65 -27.31 22.28
N CYS A 66 11.38 -26.46 21.53
CA CYS A 66 10.79 -25.69 20.39
C CYS A 66 10.21 -26.63 19.34
N GLU A 67 10.96 -27.65 18.90
CA GLU A 67 10.51 -28.61 17.87
C GLU A 67 9.26 -29.36 18.33
N VAL A 68 9.26 -29.90 19.54
CA VAL A 68 8.13 -30.65 20.11
C VAL A 68 6.89 -29.75 20.23
N ALA A 69 7.06 -28.55 20.75
CA ALA A 69 5.95 -27.59 20.89
C ALA A 69 5.39 -27.18 19.51
N ALA A 70 6.26 -26.95 18.52
CA ALA A 70 5.84 -26.61 17.17
C ALA A 70 5.06 -27.74 16.49
N ILE A 71 5.49 -28.98 16.64
CA ILE A 71 4.78 -30.16 16.11
C ILE A 71 3.40 -30.26 16.78
N ASN A 72 3.32 -30.17 18.09
CA ASN A 72 2.08 -30.30 18.82
C ASN A 72 1.08 -29.18 18.46
N ALA A 73 1.56 -27.94 18.38
CA ALA A 73 0.73 -26.82 17.96
C ALA A 73 0.19 -26.98 16.53
N ARG A 74 1.03 -27.44 15.59
CA ARG A 74 0.59 -27.73 14.21
C ARG A 74 -0.42 -28.88 14.14
N CYS A 75 -0.19 -29.95 14.92
CA CYS A 75 -1.15 -31.06 14.99
C CYS A 75 -2.52 -30.59 15.50
N ALA A 76 -2.57 -29.56 16.32
CA ALA A 76 -3.80 -28.92 16.79
C ALA A 76 -4.35 -27.86 15.79
N GLY A 77 -3.74 -27.68 14.62
CA GLY A 77 -4.21 -26.77 13.60
C GLY A 77 -3.76 -25.30 13.76
N MET A 78 -2.77 -25.04 14.61
CA MET A 78 -2.20 -23.70 14.80
C MET A 78 -1.18 -23.38 13.74
N LEU A 79 -1.12 -22.11 13.30
CA LEU A 79 0.04 -21.55 12.62
C LEU A 79 1.09 -21.19 13.65
N VAL A 80 2.36 -21.55 13.37
CA VAL A 80 3.45 -21.48 14.33
C VAL A 80 4.53 -20.50 13.89
N ASN A 81 5.00 -19.69 14.83
CA ASN A 81 6.24 -18.91 14.71
C ASN A 81 7.16 -19.31 15.87
N VAL A 82 8.35 -19.82 15.54
CA VAL A 82 9.37 -20.13 16.52
C VAL A 82 10.47 -19.08 16.45
N VAL A 83 10.76 -18.46 17.58
CA VAL A 83 11.75 -17.37 17.65
C VAL A 83 13.13 -17.89 17.27
N ASP A 84 13.82 -17.16 16.39
CA ASP A 84 15.17 -17.46 15.87
C ASP A 84 15.34 -18.83 15.15
N ARG A 85 14.21 -19.44 14.74
CA ARG A 85 14.18 -20.72 14.03
C ARG A 85 13.25 -20.66 12.82
N PRO A 86 13.68 -20.00 11.73
CA PRO A 86 12.84 -19.80 10.54
C PRO A 86 12.38 -21.11 9.90
N GLU A 87 13.15 -22.18 10.00
CA GLU A 87 12.81 -23.52 9.50
C GLU A 87 11.60 -24.17 10.21
N LEU A 88 11.28 -23.69 11.41
CA LEU A 88 10.12 -24.12 12.19
C LEU A 88 8.94 -23.14 12.09
N CYS A 89 8.99 -22.15 11.21
CA CYS A 89 7.97 -21.12 11.13
C CYS A 89 7.02 -21.33 9.94
N ASP A 90 5.70 -21.23 10.18
CA ASP A 90 4.69 -21.16 9.13
C ASP A 90 4.50 -19.71 8.67
N PHE A 91 4.82 -18.74 9.52
CA PHE A 91 4.76 -17.31 9.23
C PHE A 91 5.88 -16.54 9.93
N THR A 92 6.17 -15.35 9.45
CA THR A 92 7.16 -14.44 10.05
C THR A 92 6.50 -13.16 10.57
N THR A 93 7.09 -12.55 11.62
CA THR A 93 6.66 -11.25 12.11
C THR A 93 7.47 -10.15 11.44
N PRO A 94 6.83 -9.19 10.74
CA PRO A 94 7.52 -8.11 10.05
C PRO A 94 7.98 -7.01 11.02
N SER A 95 8.86 -6.12 10.55
CA SER A 95 9.09 -4.83 11.18
C SER A 95 7.92 -3.89 10.87
N ILE A 96 7.30 -3.30 11.90
CA ILE A 96 6.04 -2.57 11.77
C ILE A 96 6.27 -1.07 11.95
N LEU A 97 5.75 -0.27 11.02
CA LEU A 97 5.55 1.16 11.16
C LEU A 97 4.06 1.41 11.36
N ASP A 98 3.72 1.97 12.50
CA ASP A 98 2.35 2.19 12.95
C ASP A 98 1.99 3.68 12.88
N ARG A 99 0.91 3.97 12.16
CA ARG A 99 0.23 5.27 12.05
C ARG A 99 -1.28 5.06 12.17
N ASP A 100 -1.72 4.29 13.15
CA ASP A 100 -3.11 3.84 13.35
C ASP A 100 -4.18 4.76 12.72
N PRO A 101 -5.05 4.22 11.82
CA PRO A 101 -5.22 2.83 11.40
C PRO A 101 -4.31 2.38 10.23
N LEU A 102 -3.44 3.25 9.71
CA LEU A 102 -2.50 2.87 8.67
C LEU A 102 -1.35 2.06 9.28
N LEU A 103 -1.12 0.87 8.76
CA LEU A 103 -0.06 -0.03 9.18
C LEU A 103 0.81 -0.43 7.99
N ILE A 104 2.14 -0.28 8.12
CA ILE A 104 3.11 -0.72 7.12
C ILE A 104 3.95 -1.84 7.70
N ALA A 105 3.93 -3.00 7.05
CA ALA A 105 4.68 -4.19 7.45
C ALA A 105 5.83 -4.44 6.47
N ILE A 106 7.05 -4.62 6.99
CA ILE A 106 8.26 -4.78 6.20
C ILE A 106 8.89 -6.12 6.53
N GLY A 107 8.83 -7.05 5.58
CA GLY A 107 9.42 -8.38 5.67
C GLY A 107 10.61 -8.53 4.71
N THR A 108 11.58 -9.39 5.08
CA THR A 108 12.73 -9.73 4.24
C THR A 108 12.80 -11.24 3.94
N GLY A 109 11.68 -11.96 4.14
CA GLY A 109 11.67 -13.43 3.98
C GLY A 109 12.61 -14.17 4.93
N GLY A 110 12.93 -13.57 6.10
CA GLY A 110 13.91 -14.13 7.04
C GLY A 110 15.37 -13.74 6.78
N ALA A 111 15.67 -13.07 5.64
CA ALA A 111 17.04 -12.77 5.24
C ALA A 111 17.76 -11.80 6.19
N SER A 112 17.09 -10.77 6.72
CA SER A 112 17.72 -9.79 7.61
C SER A 112 16.72 -8.95 8.39
N ALA A 113 16.57 -9.21 9.68
CA ALA A 113 15.78 -8.36 10.58
C ALA A 113 16.36 -6.93 10.70
N GLY A 114 17.70 -6.79 10.64
CA GLY A 114 18.39 -5.51 10.64
C GLY A 114 18.00 -4.64 9.43
N LEU A 115 17.96 -5.22 8.24
CA LEU A 115 17.54 -4.52 7.02
C LEU A 115 16.09 -4.04 7.15
N ALA A 116 15.16 -4.91 7.57
CA ALA A 116 13.76 -4.54 7.78
C ALA A 116 13.62 -3.37 8.78
N LYS A 117 14.37 -3.41 9.90
CA LYS A 117 14.42 -2.33 10.89
C LYS A 117 14.91 -1.02 10.27
N HIS A 118 16.02 -1.03 9.53
CA HIS A 118 16.59 0.20 8.96
C HIS A 118 15.68 0.80 7.87
N VAL A 119 15.02 -0.03 7.04
CA VAL A 119 14.02 0.45 6.08
C VAL A 119 12.86 1.10 6.82
N ARG A 120 12.33 0.46 7.87
CA ARG A 120 11.27 1.04 8.71
C ARG A 120 11.68 2.42 9.25
N LEU A 121 12.87 2.54 9.85
CA LEU A 121 13.34 3.81 10.42
C LEU A 121 13.48 4.92 9.38
N ARG A 122 13.81 4.59 8.12
CA ARG A 122 13.84 5.56 7.03
C ARG A 122 12.43 5.99 6.61
N LEU A 123 11.51 5.04 6.45
CA LEU A 123 10.12 5.35 6.13
C LEU A 123 9.46 6.18 7.24
N GLU A 124 9.79 5.92 8.50
CA GLU A 124 9.28 6.66 9.65
C GLU A 124 9.64 8.17 9.62
N ARG A 125 10.76 8.53 9.00
CA ARG A 125 11.19 9.93 8.82
C ARG A 125 10.50 10.63 7.65
N VAL A 126 10.06 9.85 6.65
CA VAL A 126 9.45 10.37 5.43
C VAL A 126 7.93 10.49 5.58
N LEU A 127 7.32 9.52 6.25
CA LEU A 127 5.87 9.46 6.42
C LEU A 127 5.41 10.30 7.62
N PRO A 128 4.51 11.28 7.42
CA PRO A 128 4.00 12.12 8.50
C PRO A 128 3.38 11.31 9.64
N ALA A 129 3.55 11.78 10.88
CA ALA A 129 2.91 11.18 12.03
C ALA A 129 1.38 11.29 11.98
N THR A 130 0.86 12.28 11.26
CA THR A 130 -0.57 12.57 11.08
C THR A 130 -1.26 11.73 9.99
N LEU A 131 -0.53 10.83 9.33
CA LEU A 131 -1.08 10.01 8.24
C LEU A 131 -2.26 9.14 8.69
N GLY A 132 -2.23 8.66 9.94
CA GLY A 132 -3.38 7.96 10.54
C GLY A 132 -4.57 8.86 10.79
N ALA A 133 -4.36 10.12 11.15
CA ALA A 133 -5.42 11.10 11.29
C ALA A 133 -6.12 11.36 9.94
N LEU A 134 -5.36 11.44 8.84
CA LEU A 134 -5.91 11.54 7.49
C LEU A 134 -6.79 10.32 7.16
N ALA A 135 -6.32 9.11 7.47
CA ALA A 135 -7.10 7.89 7.22
C ALA A 135 -8.42 7.88 8.01
N LYS A 136 -8.39 8.29 9.29
CA LYS A 136 -9.60 8.43 10.14
C LYS A 136 -10.55 9.51 9.62
N ALA A 137 -10.02 10.64 9.19
CA ALA A 137 -10.83 11.74 8.63
C ALA A 137 -11.52 11.31 7.32
N LEU A 138 -10.81 10.60 6.43
CA LEU A 138 -11.39 10.02 5.21
C LEU A 138 -12.45 8.95 5.51
N GLU A 139 -12.26 8.16 6.55
CA GLU A 139 -13.26 7.18 6.98
C GLU A 139 -14.53 7.89 7.48
N ALA A 140 -14.40 8.87 8.35
CA ALA A 140 -15.51 9.67 8.86
C ALA A 140 -16.24 10.42 7.72
N ALA A 141 -15.52 10.83 6.68
CA ALA A 141 -16.04 11.55 5.52
C ALA A 141 -16.84 10.66 4.52
N ARG A 142 -16.82 9.32 4.67
CA ARG A 142 -17.48 8.39 3.72
C ARG A 142 -18.95 8.70 3.42
N PRO A 143 -19.82 9.08 4.39
CA PRO A 143 -21.21 9.43 4.10
C PRO A 143 -21.30 10.66 3.19
N ALA A 144 -20.60 11.75 3.53
CA ALA A 144 -20.58 12.99 2.75
C ALA A 144 -19.97 12.80 1.36
N LEU A 145 -18.96 11.92 1.23
CA LEU A 145 -18.40 11.54 -0.07
C LEU A 145 -19.41 10.82 -0.97
N ARG A 146 -20.26 9.96 -0.41
CA ARG A 146 -21.31 9.28 -1.17
C ARG A 146 -22.42 10.25 -1.61
N GLU A 147 -22.74 11.23 -0.79
CA GLU A 147 -23.71 12.26 -1.10
C GLU A 147 -23.19 13.19 -2.21
N ARG A 148 -21.96 13.67 -2.09
CA ARG A 148 -21.34 14.57 -3.07
C ARG A 148 -21.03 13.89 -4.40
N PHE A 149 -20.56 12.65 -4.37
CA PHE A 149 -20.19 11.83 -5.53
C PHE A 149 -20.97 10.53 -5.51
N PRO A 150 -22.25 10.53 -5.97
CA PRO A 150 -23.10 9.33 -5.97
C PRO A 150 -22.51 8.20 -6.81
N ASP A 151 -21.92 8.54 -7.96
CA ASP A 151 -21.24 7.57 -8.80
C ASP A 151 -19.92 7.07 -8.16
N GLY A 152 -19.72 5.75 -8.18
CA GLY A 152 -18.56 5.15 -7.54
C GLY A 152 -17.23 5.42 -8.26
N ALA A 153 -17.26 5.61 -9.58
CA ALA A 153 -16.06 5.91 -10.36
C ALA A 153 -15.66 7.38 -10.16
N ASP A 154 -16.64 8.31 -10.16
CA ASP A 154 -16.40 9.73 -9.88
C ASP A 154 -15.82 9.92 -8.48
N ARG A 155 -16.38 9.21 -7.50
CA ARG A 155 -15.88 9.26 -6.12
C ARG A 155 -14.44 8.79 -6.00
N ARG A 156 -14.09 7.67 -6.66
CA ARG A 156 -12.69 7.19 -6.68
C ARG A 156 -11.77 8.23 -7.32
N ARG A 157 -12.14 8.76 -8.49
CA ARG A 157 -11.36 9.79 -9.19
C ARG A 157 -11.13 11.03 -8.32
N ALA A 158 -12.18 11.50 -7.63
CA ALA A 158 -12.08 12.66 -6.75
C ALA A 158 -11.13 12.41 -5.57
N VAL A 159 -11.22 11.25 -4.93
CA VAL A 159 -10.31 10.86 -3.82
C VAL A 159 -8.88 10.70 -4.31
N ASP A 160 -8.67 10.01 -5.43
CA ASP A 160 -7.34 9.82 -6.01
C ASP A 160 -6.69 11.15 -6.39
N ALA A 161 -7.47 12.07 -6.98
CA ALA A 161 -6.99 13.42 -7.32
C ALA A 161 -6.59 14.21 -6.07
N ALA A 162 -7.36 14.09 -4.98
CA ALA A 162 -7.06 14.77 -3.73
C ALA A 162 -5.81 14.21 -3.02
N LEU A 163 -5.59 12.89 -3.08
CA LEU A 163 -4.46 12.19 -2.45
C LEU A 163 -3.15 12.25 -3.26
N ARG A 164 -3.18 12.76 -4.46
CA ARG A 164 -2.02 12.90 -5.33
C ARG A 164 -0.97 13.85 -4.72
N GLU A 165 0.30 13.75 -5.16
CA GLU A 165 1.37 14.69 -4.81
C GLU A 165 0.94 16.14 -5.10
N GLY A 166 0.96 16.99 -4.07
CA GLY A 166 0.47 18.37 -4.14
C GLY A 166 -1.06 18.52 -4.16
N GLY A 167 -1.83 17.45 -4.07
CA GLY A 167 -3.28 17.48 -3.91
C GLY A 167 -3.72 18.03 -2.55
N ALA A 168 -5.00 18.36 -2.42
CA ALA A 168 -5.57 18.92 -1.19
C ALA A 168 -5.38 17.99 0.04
N LEU A 169 -5.30 16.69 -0.20
CA LEU A 169 -5.15 15.65 0.81
C LEU A 169 -3.87 14.83 0.62
N ASP A 170 -2.82 15.44 0.06
CA ASP A 170 -1.53 14.78 -0.15
C ASP A 170 -1.07 14.06 1.13
N PRO A 171 -0.87 12.72 1.13
CA PRO A 171 -0.49 11.95 2.30
C PRO A 171 0.86 12.34 2.92
N PHE A 172 1.73 13.01 2.15
CA PHE A 172 3.02 13.49 2.63
C PHE A 172 2.98 14.91 3.21
N ASN A 173 1.84 15.60 3.12
CA ASN A 173 1.63 16.86 3.81
C ASN A 173 1.04 16.61 5.21
N PRO A 174 1.73 16.97 6.30
CA PRO A 174 1.28 16.72 7.67
C PRO A 174 -0.08 17.37 8.03
N ALA A 175 -0.50 18.43 7.32
CA ALA A 175 -1.75 19.16 7.58
C ALA A 175 -2.94 18.64 6.75
N SER A 176 -2.76 17.65 5.87
CA SER A 176 -3.80 17.19 4.94
C SER A 176 -5.07 16.69 5.63
N PHE A 177 -4.96 16.12 6.83
CA PHE A 177 -6.14 15.65 7.59
C PHE A 177 -7.09 16.78 7.98
N GLU A 178 -6.59 18.00 8.17
CA GLU A 178 -7.38 19.19 8.49
C GLU A 178 -8.16 19.71 7.28
N ASN A 179 -7.72 19.35 6.08
CA ASN A 179 -8.30 19.84 4.82
C ASN A 179 -9.51 19.03 4.32
N VAL A 180 -9.83 17.89 4.95
CA VAL A 180 -10.86 16.96 4.44
C VAL A 180 -12.23 17.63 4.33
N GLU A 181 -12.65 18.41 5.32
CA GLU A 181 -13.93 19.12 5.30
C GLU A 181 -13.95 20.22 4.23
N ALA A 182 -12.88 21.03 4.14
CA ALA A 182 -12.77 22.09 3.15
C ALA A 182 -12.73 21.52 1.72
N TRP A 183 -12.05 20.39 1.51
CA TRP A 183 -12.06 19.69 0.24
C TRP A 183 -13.45 19.14 -0.11
N LEU A 184 -14.15 18.54 0.85
CA LEU A 184 -15.55 18.11 0.65
C LEU A 184 -16.50 19.26 0.34
N ALA A 185 -16.31 20.41 0.97
CA ALA A 185 -17.09 21.62 0.67
C ALA A 185 -16.73 22.26 -0.68
N GLY A 186 -15.64 21.82 -1.34
CA GLY A 186 -15.13 22.43 -2.58
C GLY A 186 -14.45 23.77 -2.37
N THR A 187 -14.11 24.11 -1.13
CA THR A 187 -13.42 25.35 -0.76
C THR A 187 -11.92 25.18 -0.61
N ALA A 188 -11.42 23.93 -0.55
CA ALA A 188 -10.00 23.67 -0.64
C ALA A 188 -9.53 24.04 -2.05
N THR A 189 -8.52 24.89 -2.15
CA THR A 189 -7.87 25.21 -3.42
C THR A 189 -7.22 23.94 -3.96
N ALA A 190 -7.94 23.26 -4.87
CA ALA A 190 -7.30 22.26 -5.71
C ALA A 190 -6.23 22.99 -6.52
N GLN A 191 -5.00 22.46 -6.52
CA GLN A 191 -4.05 22.94 -7.51
C GLN A 191 -4.66 22.74 -8.91
N PRO A 192 -4.48 23.69 -9.83
CA PRO A 192 -4.98 23.56 -11.20
C PRO A 192 -4.48 22.25 -11.78
N GLY A 193 -5.31 21.57 -12.57
CA GLY A 193 -4.99 20.29 -13.19
C GLY A 193 -3.63 20.36 -13.87
N ALA A 194 -2.75 19.40 -13.60
CA ALA A 194 -1.43 19.37 -14.22
C ALA A 194 -1.54 18.75 -15.61
N VAL A 195 -1.00 19.42 -16.61
CA VAL A 195 -0.89 18.92 -17.98
C VAL A 195 0.57 18.66 -18.28
N PHE A 196 0.93 17.44 -18.69
CA PHE A 196 2.27 17.10 -19.14
C PHE A 196 2.22 16.60 -20.59
N ASP A 197 3.18 17.04 -21.37
CA ASP A 197 3.40 16.60 -22.75
C ASP A 197 4.56 15.58 -22.77
N ILE A 198 4.31 14.39 -23.32
CA ILE A 198 5.28 13.31 -23.42
C ILE A 198 5.38 12.87 -24.86
N THR A 199 6.56 13.06 -25.46
CA THR A 199 6.86 12.49 -26.78
C THR A 199 7.48 11.11 -26.63
N LEU A 200 6.87 10.13 -27.29
CA LEU A 200 7.27 8.72 -27.31
C LEU A 200 7.93 8.40 -28.64
N ALA A 201 9.15 7.88 -28.59
CA ALA A 201 9.91 7.47 -29.78
C ALA A 201 10.04 5.94 -29.94
N SER A 202 9.78 5.17 -28.85
CA SER A 202 9.86 3.72 -28.81
C SER A 202 8.52 3.10 -28.40
N ALA A 203 8.20 1.96 -28.97
CA ALA A 203 7.03 1.16 -28.61
C ALA A 203 7.29 0.26 -27.38
N ASP A 204 8.55 0.14 -26.95
CA ASP A 204 8.94 -0.66 -25.79
C ASP A 204 8.64 0.09 -24.48
N PRO A 205 7.82 -0.45 -23.58
CA PRO A 205 7.57 0.15 -22.27
C PRO A 205 8.82 0.27 -21.37
N GLU A 206 9.87 -0.51 -21.64
CA GLU A 206 11.13 -0.45 -20.88
C GLU A 206 11.97 0.79 -21.23
N ASP A 207 11.69 1.44 -22.35
CA ASP A 207 12.32 2.71 -22.74
C ASP A 207 11.66 3.93 -22.08
N LEU A 208 10.58 3.75 -21.33
CA LEU A 208 9.98 4.81 -20.55
C LEU A 208 10.92 5.21 -19.41
N THR A 209 11.13 6.51 -19.24
CA THR A 209 11.75 7.00 -18.01
C THR A 209 10.88 6.69 -16.80
N LEU A 210 11.47 6.55 -15.62
CA LEU A 210 10.72 6.36 -14.36
C LEU A 210 9.66 7.44 -14.14
N ARG A 211 9.96 8.69 -14.57
CA ARG A 211 9.01 9.80 -14.51
C ARG A 211 7.82 9.58 -15.43
N GLN A 212 8.06 9.17 -16.68
CA GLN A 212 6.99 8.90 -17.65
C GLN A 212 6.11 7.74 -17.22
N ALA A 213 6.72 6.64 -16.74
CA ALA A 213 5.99 5.48 -16.23
C ALA A 213 5.11 5.85 -15.02
N ARG A 214 5.62 6.67 -14.09
CA ARG A 214 4.85 7.18 -12.95
C ARG A 214 3.68 8.05 -13.41
N LEU A 215 3.92 9.03 -14.28
CA LEU A 215 2.89 9.92 -14.79
C LEU A 215 1.78 9.13 -15.52
N LEU A 216 2.13 8.11 -16.31
CA LEU A 216 1.16 7.21 -16.94
C LEU A 216 0.31 6.47 -15.91
N GLY A 217 0.93 5.94 -14.84
CA GLY A 217 0.22 5.25 -13.76
C GLY A 217 -0.67 6.16 -12.91
N GLU A 218 -0.48 7.48 -12.96
CA GLU A 218 -1.22 8.48 -12.17
C GLU A 218 -2.24 9.28 -13.00
N ALA A 219 -2.13 9.24 -14.33
CA ALA A 219 -2.96 10.06 -15.24
C ALA A 219 -4.45 9.72 -15.15
N ASP A 220 -5.30 10.74 -15.10
CA ASP A 220 -6.75 10.62 -15.20
C ASP A 220 -7.23 10.69 -16.64
N VAL A 221 -6.52 11.47 -17.47
CA VAL A 221 -6.84 11.68 -18.88
C VAL A 221 -5.58 11.50 -19.71
N LEU A 222 -5.68 10.69 -20.76
CA LEU A 222 -4.66 10.54 -21.80
C LEU A 222 -5.21 11.15 -23.09
N LEU A 223 -4.54 12.18 -23.59
CA LEU A 223 -4.77 12.75 -24.93
C LEU A 223 -3.77 12.12 -25.89
N LEU A 224 -4.27 11.36 -26.87
CA LEU A 224 -3.44 10.57 -27.76
C LEU A 224 -3.23 11.29 -29.09
N ASP A 225 -1.99 11.67 -29.40
CA ASP A 225 -1.55 12.26 -30.66
C ASP A 225 -0.80 11.19 -31.47
N GLY A 226 -1.51 10.56 -32.41
CA GLY A 226 -1.08 9.43 -33.21
C GLY A 226 -1.43 8.06 -32.57
N ASP A 227 -0.98 6.98 -33.23
CA ASP A 227 -1.25 5.59 -32.82
C ASP A 227 -0.30 5.15 -31.70
N VAL A 228 -0.56 5.63 -30.47
CA VAL A 228 0.27 5.26 -29.32
C VAL A 228 0.20 3.75 -29.06
N PRO A 229 1.35 3.05 -28.99
CA PRO A 229 1.41 1.60 -28.81
C PRO A 229 0.64 1.11 -27.58
N SER A 230 -0.12 0.01 -27.78
CA SER A 230 -0.93 -0.59 -26.71
C SER A 230 -0.12 -1.03 -25.49
N ALA A 231 1.15 -1.44 -25.69
CA ALA A 231 2.08 -1.80 -24.62
C ALA A 231 2.39 -0.61 -23.69
N ILE A 232 2.50 0.60 -24.24
CA ILE A 232 2.66 1.84 -23.46
C ILE A 232 1.35 2.17 -22.73
N LEU A 233 0.20 2.10 -23.43
CA LEU A 233 -1.11 2.37 -22.86
C LEU A 233 -1.48 1.39 -21.72
N ALA A 234 -0.92 0.19 -21.72
CA ALA A 234 -1.10 -0.79 -20.64
C ALA A 234 -0.41 -0.40 -19.33
N ARG A 235 0.50 0.58 -19.35
CA ARG A 235 1.13 1.15 -18.14
C ARG A 235 0.28 2.22 -17.47
N ALA A 236 -0.74 2.70 -18.16
CA ALA A 236 -1.68 3.66 -17.60
C ALA A 236 -2.73 2.96 -16.70
N ARG A 237 -3.37 3.75 -15.85
CA ARG A 237 -4.50 3.29 -15.03
C ARG A 237 -5.60 2.72 -15.93
N ALA A 238 -6.25 1.65 -15.46
CA ALA A 238 -7.34 1.01 -16.20
C ALA A 238 -8.58 1.93 -16.37
N ASP A 239 -8.76 2.89 -15.46
CA ASP A 239 -9.86 3.84 -15.43
C ASP A 239 -9.51 5.22 -16.01
N ALA A 240 -8.27 5.42 -16.52
CA ALA A 240 -7.88 6.63 -17.21
C ALA A 240 -8.73 6.85 -18.49
N ALA A 241 -9.30 8.04 -18.64
CA ALA A 241 -10.01 8.40 -19.87
C ALA A 241 -9.00 8.52 -21.03
N ARG A 242 -9.32 7.92 -22.20
CA ARG A 242 -8.47 7.95 -23.39
C ARG A 242 -9.20 8.69 -24.49
N LEU A 243 -8.66 9.82 -24.90
CA LEU A 243 -9.25 10.71 -25.91
C LEU A 243 -8.22 10.93 -27.01
N THR A 244 -8.68 11.08 -28.25
CA THR A 244 -7.82 11.49 -29.35
C THR A 244 -7.44 12.96 -29.17
N TRP A 245 -6.17 13.29 -29.32
CA TRP A 245 -5.68 14.66 -29.28
C TRP A 245 -6.12 15.40 -30.55
N ASP A 246 -6.78 16.57 -30.38
CA ASP A 246 -7.03 17.52 -31.45
C ASP A 246 -6.24 18.82 -31.16
N PRO A 247 -5.29 19.22 -32.03
CA PRO A 247 -4.52 20.44 -31.81
C PRO A 247 -5.36 21.73 -31.81
N THR A 248 -6.58 21.66 -32.35
CA THR A 248 -7.52 22.80 -32.35
C THR A 248 -8.31 22.92 -31.05
N ASP A 249 -8.39 21.82 -30.29
CA ASP A 249 -9.08 21.72 -29.02
C ASP A 249 -8.02 21.67 -27.87
N THR A 250 -7.14 22.65 -27.88
CA THR A 250 -6.11 22.77 -26.84
C THR A 250 -6.83 23.05 -25.53
N PRO A 251 -6.79 22.14 -24.54
CA PRO A 251 -7.13 22.53 -23.18
C PRO A 251 -6.15 23.66 -22.82
N GLU A 252 -6.65 24.84 -22.54
CA GLU A 252 -5.79 25.95 -22.10
C GLU A 252 -4.92 25.43 -20.97
N MET A 253 -3.60 25.51 -21.12
CA MET A 253 -2.65 25.11 -20.08
C MET A 253 -2.99 25.90 -18.84
N GLY A 254 -3.71 25.27 -17.90
CA GLY A 254 -4.15 25.92 -16.67
C GLY A 254 -5.67 26.14 -16.55
N ASP A 255 -6.50 25.56 -17.42
CA ASP A 255 -7.93 25.57 -17.16
C ASP A 255 -8.24 24.73 -15.91
N ALA A 256 -8.48 25.45 -14.81
CA ALA A 256 -8.84 24.90 -13.50
C ALA A 256 -10.17 24.10 -13.50
N SER A 257 -10.84 23.99 -14.66
CA SER A 257 -12.14 23.31 -14.79
C SER A 257 -12.01 21.78 -14.88
N THR A 258 -10.82 21.25 -15.23
CA THR A 258 -10.58 19.80 -15.26
C THR A 258 -9.63 19.41 -14.13
N PRO A 259 -10.15 19.04 -12.97
CA PRO A 259 -9.29 18.56 -11.89
C PRO A 259 -8.65 17.24 -12.30
N GLY A 260 -7.33 17.14 -12.14
CA GLY A 260 -6.66 15.88 -12.40
C GLY A 260 -5.38 16.02 -13.21
N LEU A 261 -4.73 14.87 -13.43
CA LEU A 261 -3.52 14.78 -14.25
C LEU A 261 -3.89 14.43 -15.69
N THR A 262 -3.61 15.34 -16.61
CA THR A 262 -3.77 15.11 -18.05
C THR A 262 -2.41 14.90 -18.70
N LEU A 263 -2.24 13.81 -19.44
CA LEU A 263 -1.06 13.56 -20.25
C LEU A 263 -1.40 13.67 -21.74
N ILE A 264 -0.63 14.48 -22.46
CA ILE A 264 -0.59 14.46 -23.92
C ILE A 264 0.49 13.49 -24.33
N LEU A 265 0.11 12.39 -24.98
CA LEU A 265 1.04 11.37 -25.48
C LEU A 265 1.20 11.54 -26.99
N ARG A 266 2.38 12.03 -27.39
CA ARG A 266 2.71 12.20 -28.81
C ARG A 266 3.52 11.01 -29.31
N TRP A 267 2.95 10.24 -30.24
CA TRP A 267 3.66 9.17 -30.89
C TRP A 267 4.49 9.70 -32.06
N ARG A 268 5.80 9.62 -31.94
CA ARG A 268 6.78 10.05 -32.96
C ARG A 268 7.86 8.97 -33.07
N PRO A 269 7.60 7.86 -33.80
CA PRO A 269 8.59 6.80 -33.94
C PRO A 269 9.87 7.35 -34.55
N ALA A 270 11.02 6.85 -34.06
CA ALA A 270 12.31 7.19 -34.67
C ALA A 270 12.27 6.73 -36.15
N THR A 271 12.52 7.66 -37.08
CA THR A 271 12.60 7.37 -38.48
C THR A 271 13.79 6.44 -38.75
N GLY A 272 13.56 5.12 -38.85
CA GLY A 272 14.66 4.18 -39.09
C GLY A 272 14.37 2.70 -38.96
N ASP A 273 13.18 2.24 -38.51
CA ASP A 273 12.85 0.82 -38.59
C ASP A 273 11.96 0.55 -39.81
N PRO A 274 12.39 -0.28 -40.78
CA PRO A 274 11.50 -0.79 -41.81
C PRO A 274 10.49 -1.72 -41.13
N GLU A 275 9.21 -1.57 -41.50
CA GLU A 275 8.14 -2.51 -41.14
C GLU A 275 8.57 -3.97 -41.38
N PRO A 276 8.13 -4.93 -40.54
CA PRO A 276 8.40 -6.35 -40.70
C PRO A 276 7.70 -6.95 -41.93
#